data_dc999599dc87f812e77f97eb064ce64e
#
_entry.id   dc999599dc87f812e77f97eb064ce64e
#
_cell.length_a   1.000
_cell.length_b   1.000
_cell.length_c   1.000
_cell.angle_alpha   90.00
_cell.angle_beta   90.00
_cell.angle_gamma   90.00
#
_symmetry.space_group_name_H-M   'P 1'
#
loop_
_entity.id
_entity.type
_entity.pdbx_description
1 polymer ?
#
loop_
_entity_poly.entity_id
_entity_poly.type
_entity_poly.pdbx_seq_one_letter_code
_entity_poly.pdbx_strand_id
1 'polypeptide(L)'
;FPNLLLYFAPFPIYDGIRLFIWILPYLCIIPGLVIYFLLKNFKSYFSKSIVSITIILSGYFLYNFFMITPYHYTYLNFMSGKKENRYKKFENDYWGATLKELIENFDIDKQEKILISTCGTNDVLIKKYFEKEGYYNLRFVPVENANYIVMTNRTTFKSKNTKNVEDIINCFDKHPGKNISLVKRNRQILSVIRKIN
;
A
#
# COMPACT_ATOMS: atom_id res chain seq x y z
N PHE A 1 -15.88 21.32 17.37
CA PHE A 1 -15.59 20.87 18.74
C PHE A 1 -14.39 19.91 18.82
N PRO A 2 -14.31 18.81 18.03
CA PRO A 2 -13.20 17.85 18.15
C PRO A 2 -11.81 18.45 17.87
N ASN A 3 -11.68 19.38 16.93
CA ASN A 3 -10.41 20.04 16.64
C ASN A 3 -9.93 20.96 17.76
N LEU A 4 -10.87 21.59 18.47
CA LEU A 4 -10.53 22.38 19.67
C LEU A 4 -10.03 21.48 20.80
N LEU A 5 -10.60 20.30 20.96
CA LEU A 5 -10.12 19.31 21.92
C LEU A 5 -8.67 18.89 21.65
N LEU A 6 -8.29 18.68 20.38
CA LEU A 6 -6.91 18.36 19.99
C LEU A 6 -5.93 19.50 20.32
N TYR A 7 -6.39 20.73 20.25
CA TYR A 7 -5.57 21.89 20.63
C TYR A 7 -5.27 21.95 22.13
N PHE A 8 -6.28 21.63 22.97
CA PHE A 8 -6.17 21.70 24.42
C PHE A 8 -5.61 20.43 25.07
N ALA A 9 -5.80 19.28 24.44
CA ALA A 9 -5.32 17.98 24.91
C ALA A 9 -4.49 17.31 23.82
N PRO A 10 -3.22 17.72 23.63
CA PRO A 10 -2.36 17.16 22.59
C PRO A 10 -2.04 15.70 22.93
N PHE A 11 -2.61 14.79 22.19
CA PHE A 11 -2.23 13.38 22.20
C PHE A 11 -1.57 12.98 20.86
N PRO A 12 -0.71 11.97 20.86
CA PRO A 12 -0.02 11.56 19.65
C PRO A 12 -1.02 11.15 18.58
N ILE A 13 -1.06 11.90 17.48
CA ILE A 13 -1.89 11.60 16.32
C ILE A 13 -1.10 10.62 15.45
N TYR A 14 -1.61 9.41 15.34
CA TYR A 14 -1.08 8.41 14.44
C TYR A 14 -2.16 8.02 13.42
N ASP A 15 -1.79 7.28 12.37
CA ASP A 15 -2.67 6.85 11.28
C ASP A 15 -3.31 8.00 10.46
N GLY A 16 -2.76 9.20 10.53
CA GLY A 16 -3.13 10.32 9.67
C GLY A 16 -4.62 10.66 9.70
N ILE A 17 -5.24 10.75 8.52
CA ILE A 17 -6.63 11.22 8.35
C ILE A 17 -7.69 10.27 8.93
N ARG A 18 -7.35 9.04 9.32
CA ARG A 18 -8.32 8.10 9.89
C ARG A 18 -9.02 8.63 11.14
N LEU A 19 -8.28 9.35 11.99
CA LEU A 19 -8.84 9.95 13.19
C LEU A 19 -9.76 11.13 12.90
N PHE A 20 -9.75 11.63 11.66
CA PHE A 20 -10.49 12.80 11.20
C PHE A 20 -11.50 12.47 10.11
N ILE A 21 -11.87 11.19 9.94
CA ILE A 21 -12.78 10.73 8.89
C ILE A 21 -14.12 11.46 8.91
N TRP A 22 -14.56 11.92 10.07
CA TRP A 22 -15.77 12.74 10.26
C TRP A 22 -15.68 14.13 9.60
N ILE A 23 -14.48 14.61 9.24
CA ILE A 23 -14.28 15.87 8.50
C ILE A 23 -14.60 15.68 7.00
N LEU A 24 -14.47 14.47 6.47
CA LEU A 24 -14.62 14.20 5.04
C LEU A 24 -15.97 14.68 4.46
N PRO A 25 -17.12 14.46 5.11
CA PRO A 25 -18.39 14.99 4.60
C PRO A 25 -18.37 16.51 4.42
N TYR A 26 -17.78 17.24 5.37
CA TYR A 26 -17.67 18.71 5.28
C TYR A 26 -16.74 19.15 4.16
N LEU A 27 -15.62 18.46 3.98
CA LEU A 27 -14.70 18.72 2.86
C LEU A 27 -15.35 18.44 1.50
N CYS A 28 -16.28 17.48 1.41
CA CYS A 28 -17.02 17.18 0.19
C CYS A 28 -18.14 18.18 -0.12
N ILE A 29 -18.71 18.85 0.89
CA ILE A 29 -19.76 19.85 0.72
C ILE A 29 -19.24 21.05 -0.09
N ILE A 30 -18.02 21.52 0.20
CA ILE A 30 -17.46 22.71 -0.48
C ILE A 30 -17.39 22.53 -2.00
N PRO A 31 -16.71 21.50 -2.55
CA PRO A 31 -16.69 21.28 -3.99
C PRO A 31 -18.08 21.03 -4.58
N GLY A 32 -18.98 20.35 -3.83
CA GLY A 32 -20.36 20.14 -4.25
C GLY A 32 -21.11 21.46 -4.43
N LEU A 33 -21.00 22.38 -3.48
CA LEU A 33 -21.61 23.71 -3.56
C LEU A 33 -21.00 24.55 -4.71
N VAL A 34 -19.69 24.47 -4.90
CA VAL A 34 -19.02 25.17 -6.01
C VAL A 34 -19.56 24.66 -7.35
N ILE A 35 -19.64 23.35 -7.55
CA ILE A 35 -20.19 22.76 -8.78
C ILE A 35 -21.65 23.21 -8.98
N TYR A 36 -22.48 23.11 -7.93
CA TYR A 36 -23.87 23.56 -7.99
C TYR A 36 -23.99 25.04 -8.39
N PHE A 37 -23.20 25.93 -7.77
CA PHE A 37 -23.19 27.36 -8.08
C PHE A 37 -22.78 27.62 -9.54
N LEU A 38 -21.74 26.94 -10.01
CA LEU A 38 -21.27 27.07 -11.39
C LEU A 38 -22.35 26.59 -12.39
N LEU A 39 -23.02 25.49 -12.11
CA LEU A 39 -24.09 24.97 -12.96
C LEU A 39 -25.29 25.89 -13.01
N LYS A 40 -25.64 26.55 -11.88
CA LYS A 40 -26.80 27.44 -11.79
C LYS A 40 -26.58 28.80 -12.46
N ASN A 41 -25.38 29.37 -12.34
CA ASN A 41 -25.14 30.78 -12.70
C ASN A 41 -24.46 30.99 -14.07
N PHE A 42 -23.92 29.93 -14.68
CA PHE A 42 -23.22 30.07 -15.96
C PHE A 42 -24.07 29.60 -17.16
N LYS A 43 -23.76 30.14 -18.36
CA LYS A 43 -24.43 29.78 -19.61
C LYS A 43 -24.36 28.27 -19.88
N SER A 44 -25.37 27.73 -20.57
CA SER A 44 -25.52 26.29 -20.87
C SER A 44 -24.25 25.62 -21.42
N TYR A 45 -23.47 26.32 -22.25
CA TYR A 45 -22.23 25.78 -22.79
C TYR A 45 -21.17 25.51 -21.72
N PHE A 46 -20.93 26.45 -20.81
CA PHE A 46 -19.99 26.33 -19.71
C PHE A 46 -20.41 25.26 -18.71
N SER A 47 -21.72 25.22 -18.40
CA SER A 47 -22.29 24.16 -17.54
C SER A 47 -22.07 22.76 -18.11
N LYS A 48 -22.25 22.57 -19.42
CA LYS A 48 -21.97 21.30 -20.11
C LYS A 48 -20.49 20.90 -20.00
N SER A 49 -19.58 21.85 -20.13
CA SER A 49 -18.13 21.60 -19.97
C SER A 49 -17.80 21.15 -18.55
N ILE A 50 -18.35 21.79 -17.51
CA ILE A 50 -18.16 21.38 -16.11
C ILE A 50 -18.65 19.95 -15.88
N VAL A 51 -19.85 19.62 -16.36
CA VAL A 51 -20.41 18.27 -16.23
C VAL A 51 -19.51 17.26 -16.92
N SER A 52 -19.06 17.55 -18.16
CA SER A 52 -18.19 16.64 -18.90
C SER A 52 -16.87 16.39 -18.17
N ILE A 53 -16.23 17.45 -17.64
CA ILE A 53 -14.98 17.30 -16.85
C ILE A 53 -15.23 16.48 -15.59
N THR A 54 -16.33 16.72 -14.88
CA THR A 54 -16.69 15.96 -13.68
C THR A 54 -16.88 14.48 -14.00
N ILE A 55 -17.56 14.15 -15.09
CA ILE A 55 -17.75 12.75 -15.54
C ILE A 55 -16.42 12.10 -15.89
N ILE A 56 -15.54 12.79 -16.61
CA ILE A 56 -14.23 12.28 -16.99
C ILE A 56 -13.38 11.99 -15.75
N LEU A 57 -13.33 12.93 -14.79
CA LEU A 57 -12.58 12.76 -13.55
C LEU A 57 -13.13 11.63 -12.69
N SER A 58 -14.46 11.52 -12.60
CA SER A 58 -15.12 10.43 -11.89
C SER A 58 -14.84 9.08 -12.54
N GLY A 59 -14.92 9.00 -13.87
CA GLY A 59 -14.59 7.80 -14.63
C GLY A 59 -13.13 7.37 -14.45
N TYR A 60 -12.20 8.33 -14.47
CA TYR A 60 -10.80 8.07 -14.19
C TYR A 60 -10.57 7.55 -12.76
N PHE A 61 -11.26 8.12 -11.77
CA PHE A 61 -11.20 7.64 -10.39
C PHE A 61 -11.73 6.22 -10.26
N LEU A 62 -12.93 5.95 -10.81
CA LEU A 62 -13.54 4.62 -10.79
C LEU A 62 -12.65 3.58 -11.48
N TYR A 63 -12.10 3.90 -12.64
CA TYR A 63 -11.15 3.01 -13.33
C TYR A 63 -9.97 2.63 -12.43
N ASN A 64 -9.30 3.62 -11.81
CA ASN A 64 -8.18 3.34 -10.90
C ASN A 64 -8.62 2.56 -9.67
N PHE A 65 -9.81 2.84 -9.14
CA PHE A 65 -10.39 2.14 -8.00
C PHE A 65 -10.56 0.65 -8.29
N PHE A 66 -11.18 0.30 -9.42
CA PHE A 66 -11.34 -1.10 -9.81
C PHE A 66 -10.02 -1.80 -10.13
N MET A 67 -9.07 -1.10 -10.72
CA MET A 67 -7.74 -1.67 -11.04
C MET A 67 -6.89 -2.02 -9.81
N ILE A 68 -7.27 -1.54 -8.61
CA ILE A 68 -6.59 -1.82 -7.35
C ILE A 68 -7.30 -2.92 -6.56
N THR A 69 -8.51 -3.30 -6.94
CA THR A 69 -9.30 -4.32 -6.25
C THR A 69 -8.48 -5.59 -6.00
N PRO A 70 -8.55 -6.21 -4.80
CA PRO A 70 -9.34 -5.82 -3.63
C PRO A 70 -8.61 -4.85 -2.66
N TYR A 71 -7.44 -4.36 -3.00
CA TYR A 71 -6.54 -3.61 -2.09
C TYR A 71 -6.74 -2.09 -2.20
N HIS A 72 -7.98 -1.60 -2.04
CA HIS A 72 -8.32 -0.18 -2.22
C HIS A 72 -7.55 0.77 -1.31
N TYR A 73 -7.15 0.33 -0.12
CA TYR A 73 -6.36 1.13 0.82
C TYR A 73 -4.95 1.47 0.29
N THR A 74 -4.47 0.77 -0.75
CA THR A 74 -3.18 1.06 -1.40
C THR A 74 -3.29 2.16 -2.46
N TYR A 75 -4.47 2.79 -2.62
CA TYR A 75 -4.68 3.83 -3.60
C TYR A 75 -3.78 5.04 -3.34
N LEU A 76 -3.07 5.44 -4.38
CA LEU A 76 -2.32 6.68 -4.43
C LEU A 76 -2.77 7.47 -5.68
N ASN A 77 -3.02 8.76 -5.51
CA ASN A 77 -3.48 9.64 -6.58
C ASN A 77 -2.40 9.82 -7.67
N PHE A 78 -2.76 10.47 -8.77
CA PHE A 78 -1.86 10.66 -9.91
C PHE A 78 -0.64 11.54 -9.58
N MET A 79 -0.74 12.42 -8.58
CA MET A 79 0.37 13.31 -8.14
C MET A 79 1.49 12.54 -7.42
N SER A 80 1.23 11.29 -7.02
CA SER A 80 2.23 10.42 -6.36
C SER A 80 3.35 9.95 -7.31
N GLY A 81 3.34 10.36 -8.58
CA GLY A 81 4.34 10.03 -9.58
C GLY A 81 4.07 8.70 -10.32
N LYS A 82 5.08 8.21 -11.04
CA LYS A 82 4.98 6.98 -11.84
C LYS A 82 4.64 5.79 -10.95
N LYS A 83 3.62 5.01 -11.34
CA LYS A 83 3.06 3.91 -10.55
C LYS A 83 4.11 2.87 -10.14
N GLU A 84 5.03 2.55 -11.02
CA GLU A 84 6.09 1.57 -10.83
C GLU A 84 7.10 1.99 -9.74
N ASN A 85 7.29 3.29 -9.53
CA ASN A 85 8.27 3.86 -8.60
C ASN A 85 7.66 4.34 -7.28
N ARG A 86 6.35 4.20 -7.10
CA ARG A 86 5.65 4.70 -5.90
C ARG A 86 6.13 4.02 -4.62
N TYR A 87 6.49 2.74 -4.70
CA TYR A 87 7.01 1.99 -3.57
C TYR A 87 8.27 2.61 -2.95
N LYS A 88 9.04 3.40 -3.73
CA LYS A 88 10.23 4.10 -3.23
C LYS A 88 9.90 5.32 -2.36
N LYS A 89 8.69 5.85 -2.48
CA LYS A 89 8.26 7.10 -1.81
C LYS A 89 7.19 6.87 -0.75
N PHE A 90 6.38 5.81 -0.89
CA PHE A 90 5.20 5.55 -0.08
C PHE A 90 5.15 4.09 0.32
N GLU A 91 4.88 3.83 1.59
CA GLU A 91 4.54 2.51 2.09
C GLU A 91 3.05 2.25 1.82
N ASN A 92 2.72 1.50 0.77
CA ASN A 92 1.35 1.31 0.33
C ASN A 92 0.73 -0.05 0.73
N ASP A 93 1.50 -0.99 1.25
CA ASP A 93 0.98 -2.23 1.87
C ASP A 93 1.47 -2.38 3.32
N TYR A 94 1.26 -1.34 4.11
CA TYR A 94 1.72 -1.28 5.51
C TYR A 94 1.20 -2.44 6.36
N TRP A 95 -0.04 -2.88 6.13
CA TRP A 95 -0.67 -3.94 6.91
C TRP A 95 -0.42 -5.35 6.38
N GLY A 96 0.24 -5.48 5.21
CA GLY A 96 0.52 -6.78 4.59
C GLY A 96 -0.74 -7.53 4.18
N ALA A 97 -1.81 -6.82 3.79
CA ALA A 97 -3.05 -7.46 3.39
C ALA A 97 -2.90 -8.31 2.11
N THR A 98 -1.87 -8.03 1.31
CA THR A 98 -1.55 -8.81 0.10
C THR A 98 -0.82 -10.12 0.37
N LEU A 99 -0.35 -10.34 1.60
CA LEU A 99 0.46 -11.53 1.95
C LEU A 99 -0.27 -12.84 1.73
N LYS A 100 -1.58 -12.86 1.96
CA LYS A 100 -2.39 -14.06 1.69
C LYS A 100 -2.29 -14.45 0.22
N GLU A 101 -2.64 -13.54 -0.69
CA GLU A 101 -2.55 -13.79 -2.15
C GLU A 101 -1.11 -14.09 -2.59
N LEU A 102 -0.12 -13.43 -2.00
CA LEU A 102 1.28 -13.65 -2.29
C LEU A 102 1.70 -15.10 -2.02
N ILE A 103 1.24 -15.68 -0.91
CA ILE A 103 1.56 -17.04 -0.49
C ILE A 103 0.71 -18.06 -1.24
N GLU A 104 -0.55 -17.77 -1.54
CA GLU A 104 -1.40 -18.60 -2.41
C GLU A 104 -0.78 -18.78 -3.81
N ASN A 105 -0.10 -17.74 -4.33
CA ASN A 105 0.60 -17.76 -5.62
C ASN A 105 2.05 -18.28 -5.54
N PHE A 106 2.49 -18.74 -4.37
CA PHE A 106 3.83 -19.28 -4.19
C PHE A 106 3.81 -20.77 -4.50
N ASP A 107 4.41 -21.13 -5.62
CA ASP A 107 4.38 -22.50 -6.15
C ASP A 107 5.78 -23.13 -6.12
N ILE A 108 6.06 -23.89 -5.07
CA ILE A 108 7.22 -24.75 -4.92
C ILE A 108 6.80 -26.07 -4.26
N ASP A 109 7.67 -27.07 -4.29
CA ASP A 109 7.40 -28.35 -3.63
C ASP A 109 7.13 -28.14 -2.13
N LYS A 110 5.95 -28.56 -1.67
CA LYS A 110 5.52 -28.42 -0.27
C LYS A 110 6.31 -29.30 0.70
N GLN A 111 7.02 -30.30 0.20
CA GLN A 111 7.87 -31.18 1.00
C GLN A 111 9.28 -30.61 1.19
N GLU A 112 9.67 -29.66 0.35
CA GLU A 112 10.98 -29.01 0.46
C GLU A 112 11.11 -28.23 1.78
N LYS A 113 12.29 -28.30 2.37
CA LYS A 113 12.61 -27.47 3.54
C LYS A 113 12.82 -26.02 3.10
N ILE A 114 11.93 -25.15 3.52
CA ILE A 114 11.91 -23.74 3.14
C ILE A 114 12.53 -22.90 4.26
N LEU A 115 13.68 -22.26 3.97
CA LEU A 115 14.31 -21.32 4.86
C LEU A 115 13.87 -19.90 4.43
N ILE A 116 13.12 -19.21 5.28
CA ILE A 116 12.52 -17.91 4.98
C ILE A 116 13.07 -16.84 5.92
N SER A 117 13.29 -15.67 5.36
CA SER A 117 13.42 -14.42 6.10
C SER A 117 12.31 -13.45 5.70
N THR A 118 12.13 -12.39 6.46
CA THR A 118 11.06 -11.42 6.26
C THR A 118 11.58 -9.99 6.27
N CYS A 119 10.96 -9.11 5.51
CA CYS A 119 11.21 -7.68 5.59
C CYS A 119 9.88 -6.90 5.50
N GLY A 120 9.63 -6.06 6.49
CA GLY A 120 8.42 -5.23 6.55
C GLY A 120 7.15 -5.95 6.97
N THR A 121 7.23 -7.17 7.48
CA THR A 121 6.07 -7.98 7.86
C THR A 121 6.33 -8.83 9.10
N ASN A 122 5.30 -9.46 9.63
CA ASN A 122 5.34 -10.24 10.86
C ASN A 122 5.45 -11.75 10.53
N ASP A 123 6.45 -12.40 11.11
CA ASP A 123 6.74 -13.84 10.92
C ASP A 123 5.58 -14.73 11.33
N VAL A 124 4.88 -14.39 12.41
CA VAL A 124 3.76 -15.19 12.92
C VAL A 124 2.61 -15.20 11.92
N LEU A 125 2.32 -14.07 11.29
CA LEU A 125 1.28 -13.96 10.28
C LEU A 125 1.64 -14.76 9.02
N ILE A 126 2.87 -14.63 8.56
CA ILE A 126 3.39 -15.36 7.41
C ILE A 126 3.33 -16.87 7.66
N LYS A 127 3.79 -17.32 8.83
CA LYS A 127 3.74 -18.72 9.21
C LYS A 127 2.33 -19.30 9.07
N LYS A 128 1.33 -18.61 9.62
CA LYS A 128 -0.08 -19.03 9.53
C LYS A 128 -0.58 -19.17 8.08
N TYR A 129 -0.18 -18.25 7.20
CA TYR A 129 -0.59 -18.32 5.79
C TYR A 129 0.11 -19.49 5.07
N PHE A 130 1.39 -19.70 5.29
CA PHE A 130 2.10 -20.85 4.73
C PHE A 130 1.55 -22.20 5.21
N GLU A 131 1.28 -22.34 6.52
CA GLU A 131 0.67 -23.54 7.09
C GLU A 131 -0.72 -23.80 6.48
N LYS A 132 -1.51 -22.75 6.26
CA LYS A 132 -2.82 -22.86 5.61
C LYS A 132 -2.73 -23.37 4.18
N GLU A 133 -1.68 -23.01 3.46
CA GLU A 133 -1.42 -23.47 2.10
C GLU A 133 -0.71 -24.84 2.05
N GLY A 134 -0.44 -25.45 3.23
CA GLY A 134 0.14 -26.79 3.33
C GLY A 134 1.66 -26.84 3.36
N TYR A 135 2.34 -25.72 3.58
CA TYR A 135 3.79 -25.63 3.74
C TYR A 135 4.14 -25.79 5.23
N TYR A 136 4.45 -26.99 5.68
CA TYR A 136 4.74 -27.27 7.09
C TYR A 136 6.25 -27.27 7.41
N ASN A 137 7.12 -27.50 6.41
CA ASN A 137 8.57 -27.55 6.55
C ASN A 137 9.22 -26.15 6.46
N LEU A 138 8.60 -25.16 7.13
CA LEU A 138 9.03 -23.76 7.11
C LEU A 138 9.87 -23.44 8.34
N ARG A 139 11.02 -22.78 8.12
CA ARG A 139 11.86 -22.25 9.19
C ARG A 139 12.26 -20.81 8.93
N PHE A 140 12.02 -19.94 9.90
CA PHE A 140 12.49 -18.56 9.87
C PHE A 140 13.95 -18.51 10.30
N VAL A 141 14.76 -17.85 9.49
CA VAL A 141 16.20 -17.70 9.67
C VAL A 141 16.63 -16.27 9.32
N PRO A 142 17.81 -15.83 9.80
CA PRO A 142 18.41 -14.57 9.32
C PRO A 142 18.55 -14.57 7.81
N VAL A 143 18.55 -13.37 7.20
CA VAL A 143 18.58 -13.19 5.73
C VAL A 143 19.77 -13.93 5.08
N GLU A 144 20.89 -13.95 5.76
CA GLU A 144 22.14 -14.56 5.29
C GLU A 144 22.02 -16.07 5.05
N ASN A 145 21.09 -16.72 5.76
CA ASN A 145 20.85 -18.16 5.72
C ASN A 145 19.52 -18.54 5.05
N ALA A 146 18.81 -17.54 4.50
CA ALA A 146 17.50 -17.75 3.91
C ALA A 146 17.59 -18.11 2.42
N ASN A 147 16.72 -19.02 1.96
CA ASN A 147 16.53 -19.28 0.53
C ASN A 147 15.57 -18.29 -0.10
N TYR A 148 14.59 -17.84 0.68
CA TYR A 148 13.54 -16.93 0.25
C TYR A 148 13.35 -15.79 1.24
N ILE A 149 12.98 -14.62 0.72
CA ILE A 149 12.58 -13.49 1.55
C ILE A 149 11.17 -13.03 1.16
N VAL A 150 10.31 -12.92 2.16
CA VAL A 150 8.95 -12.40 2.03
C VAL A 150 8.97 -10.92 2.39
N MET A 151 8.54 -10.08 1.48
CA MET A 151 8.61 -8.63 1.62
C MET A 151 7.28 -7.97 1.33
N THR A 152 6.92 -6.97 2.14
CA THR A 152 5.89 -6.00 1.82
C THR A 152 6.52 -4.65 1.46
N ASN A 153 5.75 -3.75 0.89
CA ASN A 153 6.21 -2.40 0.59
C ASN A 153 6.35 -1.58 1.88
N ARG A 154 7.43 -1.83 2.62
CA ARG A 154 7.82 -1.10 3.83
C ARG A 154 9.27 -0.67 3.77
N THR A 155 9.55 0.39 4.52
CA THR A 155 10.92 0.88 4.70
C THR A 155 11.57 0.23 5.92
N THR A 156 12.89 0.10 5.86
CA THR A 156 13.73 -0.41 6.93
C THR A 156 15.07 0.33 6.89
N PHE A 157 15.90 0.15 7.90
CA PHE A 157 17.26 0.68 7.88
C PHE A 157 18.19 -0.20 7.03
N LYS A 158 19.13 0.41 6.34
CA LYS A 158 20.18 -0.29 5.57
C LYS A 158 21.01 -1.22 6.44
N SER A 159 21.34 -0.76 7.65
CA SER A 159 22.09 -1.53 8.64
C SER A 159 21.36 -1.57 9.98
N LYS A 160 21.55 -2.65 10.74
CA LYS A 160 21.01 -2.79 12.10
C LYS A 160 21.62 -1.77 13.08
N ASN A 161 22.82 -1.25 12.77
CA ASN A 161 23.58 -0.38 13.66
C ASN A 161 23.33 1.12 13.41
N THR A 162 22.54 1.49 12.42
CA THR A 162 22.23 2.89 12.12
C THR A 162 20.77 3.19 12.38
N LYS A 163 20.51 4.38 12.93
CA LYS A 163 19.19 4.96 13.13
C LYS A 163 19.01 6.27 12.35
N ASN A 164 19.97 6.60 11.47
CA ASN A 164 19.90 7.82 10.68
C ASN A 164 18.81 7.72 9.62
N VAL A 165 18.05 8.77 9.43
CA VAL A 165 16.95 8.84 8.44
C VAL A 165 17.47 8.62 7.02
N GLU A 166 18.70 9.05 6.72
CA GLU A 166 19.36 8.87 5.43
C GLU A 166 19.64 7.40 5.06
N ASP A 167 19.65 6.54 6.07
CA ASP A 167 19.86 5.10 5.90
C ASP A 167 18.57 4.30 5.73
N ILE A 168 17.45 4.97 5.56
CA ILE A 168 16.17 4.31 5.28
C ILE A 168 16.15 3.82 3.83
N ILE A 169 15.78 2.56 3.65
CA ILE A 169 15.66 1.91 2.35
C ILE A 169 14.39 1.07 2.31
N ASN A 170 13.77 0.96 1.14
CA ASN A 170 12.64 0.05 0.96
C ASN A 170 13.10 -1.42 0.99
N CYS A 171 12.29 -2.31 1.56
CA CYS A 171 12.59 -3.74 1.61
C CYS A 171 12.91 -4.34 0.24
N PHE A 172 12.21 -3.89 -0.82
CA PHE A 172 12.43 -4.40 -2.18
C PHE A 172 13.80 -4.00 -2.75
N ASP A 173 14.32 -2.82 -2.40
CA ASP A 173 15.61 -2.35 -2.86
C ASP A 173 16.76 -2.90 -1.98
N LYS A 174 16.48 -3.23 -0.70
CA LYS A 174 17.45 -3.78 0.24
C LYS A 174 17.87 -5.20 -0.11
N HIS A 175 16.96 -6.01 -0.63
CA HIS A 175 17.18 -7.43 -0.88
C HIS A 175 16.99 -7.75 -2.37
N PRO A 176 18.02 -7.66 -3.20
CA PRO A 176 17.97 -8.07 -4.60
C PRO A 176 17.80 -9.59 -4.74
N GLY A 177 17.31 -10.05 -5.89
CA GLY A 177 17.13 -11.46 -6.18
C GLY A 177 16.02 -11.70 -7.21
N LYS A 178 15.72 -12.97 -7.52
CA LYS A 178 14.68 -13.36 -8.48
C LYS A 178 13.32 -13.41 -7.81
N ASN A 179 12.35 -12.65 -8.33
CA ASN A 179 10.96 -12.74 -7.85
C ASN A 179 10.36 -14.10 -8.22
N ILE A 180 9.89 -14.84 -7.22
CA ILE A 180 9.20 -16.13 -7.39
C ILE A 180 7.69 -15.92 -7.32
N SER A 181 7.20 -15.12 -6.37
CA SER A 181 5.81 -14.71 -6.27
C SER A 181 5.74 -13.19 -6.14
N LEU A 182 4.73 -12.57 -6.74
CA LEU A 182 4.59 -11.12 -6.82
C LEU A 182 3.11 -10.74 -6.81
N VAL A 183 2.70 -9.91 -5.87
CA VAL A 183 1.39 -9.24 -5.94
C VAL A 183 1.57 -7.82 -6.44
N LYS A 184 0.89 -7.55 -7.56
CA LYS A 184 0.93 -6.26 -8.25
C LYS A 184 -0.48 -5.83 -8.61
N ARG A 185 -0.84 -4.56 -8.33
CA ARG A 185 -2.11 -3.97 -8.74
C ARG A 185 -1.85 -2.61 -9.38
N ASN A 186 -2.54 -2.34 -10.49
CA ASN A 186 -2.41 -1.07 -11.23
C ASN A 186 -0.94 -0.65 -11.45
N ARG A 187 -0.05 -1.62 -11.79
CA ARG A 187 1.41 -1.47 -11.94
C ARG A 187 2.19 -1.15 -10.66
N GLN A 188 1.55 -1.10 -9.50
CA GLN A 188 2.22 -0.93 -8.21
C GLN A 188 2.56 -2.30 -7.64
N ILE A 189 3.81 -2.48 -7.20
CA ILE A 189 4.25 -3.66 -6.47
C ILE A 189 3.82 -3.47 -5.02
N LEU A 190 3.14 -4.48 -4.46
CA LEU A 190 2.62 -4.46 -3.09
C LEU A 190 3.38 -5.40 -2.19
N SER A 191 3.60 -6.64 -2.62
CA SER A 191 4.38 -7.64 -1.90
C SER A 191 5.10 -8.59 -2.84
N VAL A 192 6.19 -9.18 -2.38
CA VAL A 192 7.08 -10.04 -3.18
C VAL A 192 7.63 -11.17 -2.33
N ILE A 193 7.69 -12.38 -2.88
CA ILE A 193 8.60 -13.42 -2.43
C ILE A 193 9.75 -13.52 -3.41
N ARG A 194 10.96 -13.36 -2.91
CA ARG A 194 12.17 -13.35 -3.73
C ARG A 194 13.08 -14.48 -3.31
N LYS A 195 13.64 -15.20 -4.28
CA LYS A 195 14.70 -16.18 -4.03
C LYS A 195 16.00 -15.39 -3.87
N ILE A 196 16.70 -15.66 -2.77
CA ILE A 196 18.04 -15.17 -2.50
C ILE A 196 18.98 -16.30 -2.90
N ASN A 197 20.00 -16.00 -3.64
CA ASN A 197 20.99 -16.99 -4.07
C ASN A 197 21.84 -17.44 -2.90
#